data_945d02c02f99254eda4fc12cafa48d79
#
_entry.id   945d02c02f99254eda4fc12cafa48d79
#
_cell.length_a   1.000
_cell.length_b   1.000
_cell.length_c   1.000
_cell.angle_alpha   90.00
_cell.angle_beta   90.00
_cell.angle_gamma   90.00
#
_symmetry.space_group_name_H-M   'P 1'
#
loop_
_entity.id
_entity.type
_entity.pdbx_description
1 polymer ?
#
loop_
_entity_poly.entity_id
_entity_poly.type
_entity_poly.pdbx_seq_one_letter_code
_entity_poly.pdbx_strand_id
1 'polypeptide(L)'
;MSDYSAFFLMKPEDVKRYAVDVLRFFQPDEETDCVEIGDGNINYVFQVCSRRDGRSVIVKQADKLLRSSGRPLDLYRNKIEAETLMLEARLAPKFIPEVYHYDETMAALSMEDISAYKNLRKELAAGRVYGHLSENLSDFLAQSLLPTTDLVMDRQEKKKQVKFFTNPELCDITEDLVLTEPYLAQPMNPRNKNIVTPGNEDFVREHLYEDEALHGEVAALRNGFMNNAQALIHGDLHSGSIFANEQGIKVIDPEFAFYGPMGYDIGNVIGNLFFAWANKAY
;
A
#
# COMPACT_ATOMS: atom_id res chain seq x y z
N MET A 1 27.45 14.11 14.16
CA MET A 1 26.93 12.78 13.75
C MET A 1 25.44 12.79 14.03
N SER A 2 24.61 12.49 13.04
CA SER A 2 23.17 12.28 13.31
C SER A 2 23.06 11.05 14.17
N ASP A 3 22.41 11.18 15.31
CA ASP A 3 22.19 10.06 16.22
C ASP A 3 20.80 9.46 15.87
N TYR A 4 20.78 8.28 15.25
CA TYR A 4 19.55 7.57 14.89
C TYR A 4 18.97 6.77 16.08
N SER A 5 19.40 7.07 17.31
CA SER A 5 18.87 6.45 18.53
C SER A 5 17.51 6.99 18.99
N ALA A 6 17.03 8.08 18.36
CA ALA A 6 15.73 8.68 18.61
C ALA A 6 15.09 9.16 17.30
N PHE A 7 13.76 9.03 17.22
CA PHE A 7 12.99 9.42 16.03
C PHE A 7 13.13 10.91 15.70
N PHE A 8 13.47 11.20 14.46
CA PHE A 8 13.36 12.52 13.82
C PHE A 8 13.06 12.36 12.33
N LEU A 9 12.43 13.35 11.72
CA LEU A 9 12.21 13.34 10.27
C LEU A 9 13.52 13.66 9.54
N MET A 10 13.99 12.69 8.75
CA MET A 10 15.20 12.79 7.97
C MET A 10 15.02 13.74 6.79
N LYS A 11 16.04 14.57 6.55
CA LYS A 11 16.22 15.34 5.31
C LYS A 11 17.12 14.54 4.34
N PRO A 12 17.20 14.90 3.06
CA PRO A 12 18.05 14.18 2.09
C PRO A 12 19.48 13.92 2.58
N GLU A 13 20.11 14.90 3.24
CA GLU A 13 21.47 14.73 3.78
C GLU A 13 21.54 13.77 4.98
N ASP A 14 20.48 13.65 5.77
CA ASP A 14 20.39 12.67 6.83
C ASP A 14 20.21 11.27 6.24
N VAL A 15 19.35 11.13 5.20
CA VAL A 15 19.12 9.85 4.52
C VAL A 15 20.41 9.34 3.84
N LYS A 16 21.20 10.22 3.21
CA LYS A 16 22.51 9.84 2.64
C LYS A 16 23.44 9.26 3.71
N ARG A 17 23.53 9.95 4.85
CA ARG A 17 24.34 9.46 5.99
C ARG A 17 23.77 8.17 6.57
N TYR A 18 22.44 8.05 6.70
CA TYR A 18 21.78 6.85 7.15
C TYR A 18 22.12 5.66 6.25
N ALA A 19 22.12 5.85 4.93
CA ALA A 19 22.47 4.82 3.96
C ALA A 19 23.94 4.35 4.07
N VAL A 20 24.84 5.20 4.56
CA VAL A 20 26.24 4.84 4.84
C VAL A 20 26.39 4.26 6.25
N ASP A 21 25.95 4.97 7.27
CA ASP A 21 26.28 4.68 8.69
C ASP A 21 25.46 3.52 9.25
N VAL A 22 24.18 3.44 8.90
CA VAL A 22 23.23 2.44 9.42
C VAL A 22 23.10 1.28 8.45
N LEU A 23 22.71 1.55 7.20
CA LEU A 23 22.48 0.51 6.21
C LEU A 23 23.78 -0.13 5.71
N ARG A 24 24.89 0.61 5.74
CA ARG A 24 26.18 0.19 5.14
C ARG A 24 26.04 -0.18 3.67
N PHE A 25 25.10 0.46 2.99
CA PHE A 25 24.81 0.21 1.58
C PHE A 25 25.84 0.88 0.67
N PHE A 26 26.36 2.04 1.08
CA PHE A 26 27.41 2.79 0.42
C PHE A 26 28.66 2.90 1.30
N GLN A 27 29.82 3.10 0.67
CA GLN A 27 31.06 3.36 1.39
C GLN A 27 31.09 4.82 1.88
N PRO A 28 31.84 5.13 2.96
CA PRO A 28 31.92 6.50 3.52
C PRO A 28 32.47 7.58 2.54
N ASP A 29 33.30 7.18 1.58
CA ASP A 29 33.90 8.02 0.56
C ASP A 29 33.10 8.04 -0.76
N GLU A 30 31.99 7.34 -0.82
CA GLU A 30 31.18 7.21 -2.03
C GLU A 30 30.25 8.42 -2.21
N GLU A 31 30.39 9.12 -3.33
CA GLU A 31 29.49 10.21 -3.68
C GLU A 31 28.10 9.69 -4.04
N THR A 32 27.08 10.17 -3.33
CA THR A 32 25.69 9.79 -3.54
C THR A 32 24.81 11.02 -3.76
N ASP A 33 23.77 10.83 -4.59
CA ASP A 33 22.65 11.75 -4.70
C ASP A 33 21.47 11.21 -3.89
N CYS A 34 20.69 12.11 -3.28
CA CYS A 34 19.46 11.75 -2.61
C CYS A 34 18.35 12.69 -3.06
N VAL A 35 17.26 12.09 -3.52
CA VAL A 35 16.07 12.83 -3.94
C VAL A 35 14.84 12.27 -3.24
N GLU A 36 13.94 13.14 -2.82
CA GLU A 36 12.61 12.70 -2.39
C GLU A 36 11.80 12.36 -3.64
N ILE A 37 11.22 11.14 -3.67
CA ILE A 37 10.45 10.62 -4.79
C ILE A 37 9.00 10.35 -4.38
N GLY A 38 8.10 10.45 -5.34
CA GLY A 38 6.69 10.15 -5.15
C GLY A 38 5.86 11.32 -4.63
N ASP A 39 4.56 11.21 -4.87
CA ASP A 39 3.54 12.18 -4.46
C ASP A 39 3.09 11.91 -2.99
N GLY A 40 4.00 11.36 -2.15
CA GLY A 40 3.73 10.76 -0.85
C GLY A 40 2.79 11.59 0.04
N ASN A 41 1.52 11.21 0.07
CA ASN A 41 0.51 11.84 0.92
C ASN A 41 0.67 11.44 2.39
N ILE A 42 1.35 10.32 2.66
CA ILE A 42 1.43 9.69 3.98
C ILE A 42 2.88 9.64 4.47
N ASN A 43 3.81 9.12 3.67
CA ASN A 43 5.19 8.85 4.06
C ASN A 43 6.19 9.67 3.23
N TYR A 44 7.41 9.85 3.75
CA TYR A 44 8.54 10.39 3.03
C TYR A 44 9.30 9.26 2.35
N VAL A 45 9.50 9.35 1.04
CA VAL A 45 10.19 8.33 0.25
C VAL A 45 11.40 8.95 -0.42
N PHE A 46 12.58 8.42 -0.13
CA PHE A 46 13.84 8.90 -0.67
C PHE A 46 14.50 7.82 -1.51
N GLN A 47 15.03 8.22 -2.65
CA GLN A 47 15.96 7.42 -3.43
C GLN A 47 17.37 7.93 -3.18
N VAL A 48 18.27 7.06 -2.76
CA VAL A 48 19.70 7.35 -2.65
C VAL A 48 20.42 6.55 -3.74
N CYS A 49 21.20 7.24 -4.59
CA CYS A 49 21.87 6.65 -5.73
C CYS A 49 23.36 6.97 -5.73
N SER A 50 24.20 5.98 -5.97
CA SER A 50 25.64 6.13 -6.15
C SER A 50 25.95 6.79 -7.50
N ARG A 51 26.77 7.84 -7.47
CA ARG A 51 27.30 8.45 -8.70
C ARG A 51 28.33 7.59 -9.42
N ARG A 52 28.92 6.62 -8.71
CA ARG A 52 29.99 5.79 -9.25
C ARG A 52 29.49 4.67 -10.16
N ASP A 53 28.46 3.97 -9.74
CA ASP A 53 27.98 2.74 -10.39
C ASP A 53 26.45 2.68 -10.58
N GLY A 54 25.73 3.69 -10.11
CA GLY A 54 24.28 3.78 -10.25
C GLY A 54 23.49 2.86 -9.31
N ARG A 55 24.13 2.17 -8.35
CA ARG A 55 23.40 1.42 -7.31
C ARG A 55 22.54 2.36 -6.52
N SER A 56 21.33 1.91 -6.17
CA SER A 56 20.39 2.74 -5.45
C SER A 56 19.63 1.94 -4.38
N VAL A 57 19.13 2.67 -3.40
CA VAL A 57 18.28 2.15 -2.32
C VAL A 57 17.13 3.13 -2.07
N ILE A 58 15.96 2.58 -1.79
CA ILE A 58 14.82 3.36 -1.34
C ILE A 58 14.79 3.35 0.18
N VAL A 59 14.61 4.54 0.77
CA VAL A 59 14.35 4.71 2.21
C VAL A 59 12.99 5.38 2.37
N LYS A 60 12.02 4.66 2.91
CA LYS A 60 10.67 5.14 3.19
C LYS A 60 10.52 5.38 4.69
N GLN A 61 10.29 6.63 5.10
CA GLN A 61 10.11 7.00 6.50
C GLN A 61 8.68 7.45 6.77
N ALA A 62 8.06 6.89 7.81
CA ALA A 62 6.76 7.34 8.28
C ALA A 62 6.87 8.61 9.13
N ASP A 63 5.85 9.48 9.03
CA ASP A 63 5.64 10.61 9.92
C ASP A 63 4.50 10.32 10.90
N LYS A 64 4.52 11.00 12.03
CA LYS A 64 3.44 11.00 13.04
C LYS A 64 2.19 11.74 12.56
N LEU A 65 2.27 12.45 11.45
CA LEU A 65 1.17 13.22 10.87
C LEU A 65 1.00 12.84 9.39
N LEU A 66 -0.26 12.74 8.96
CA LEU A 66 -0.60 12.69 7.54
C LEU A 66 -0.18 14.00 6.87
N ARG A 67 0.66 13.94 5.86
CA ARG A 67 1.16 15.12 5.10
C ARG A 67 0.01 15.92 4.46
N SER A 68 -1.03 15.23 4.00
CA SER A 68 -2.17 15.84 3.29
C SER A 68 -3.15 16.56 4.20
N SER A 69 -3.33 16.12 5.45
CA SER A 69 -4.39 16.62 6.35
C SER A 69 -3.89 17.06 7.72
N GLY A 70 -2.65 16.70 8.10
CA GLY A 70 -2.13 16.91 9.45
C GLY A 70 -2.79 16.01 10.51
N ARG A 71 -3.59 15.01 10.12
CA ARG A 71 -4.18 14.03 11.05
C ARG A 71 -3.06 13.21 11.70
N PRO A 72 -3.05 13.06 13.03
CA PRO A 72 -2.12 12.16 13.69
C PRO A 72 -2.33 10.70 13.22
N LEU A 73 -1.23 10.00 12.99
CA LEU A 73 -1.20 8.56 12.70
C LEU A 73 -0.06 7.90 13.46
N ASP A 74 -0.33 6.70 13.99
CA ASP A 74 0.69 5.89 14.66
C ASP A 74 1.77 5.44 13.66
N LEU A 75 3.03 5.51 14.08
CA LEU A 75 4.17 5.01 13.31
C LEU A 75 4.14 3.48 13.15
N TYR A 76 3.33 2.78 13.95
CA TYR A 76 3.20 1.33 13.90
C TYR A 76 2.76 0.81 12.52
N ARG A 77 2.03 1.61 11.73
CA ARG A 77 1.68 1.26 10.36
C ARG A 77 2.90 0.96 9.47
N ASN A 78 4.02 1.66 9.70
CA ASN A 78 5.26 1.41 8.96
C ASN A 78 5.91 0.08 9.35
N LYS A 79 5.74 -0.34 10.62
CA LYS A 79 6.12 -1.69 11.06
C LYS A 79 5.25 -2.75 10.38
N ILE A 80 3.94 -2.53 10.32
CA ILE A 80 3.02 -3.41 9.58
C ILE A 80 3.45 -3.55 8.13
N GLU A 81 3.75 -2.44 7.46
CA GLU A 81 4.26 -2.46 6.09
C GLU A 81 5.53 -3.31 5.95
N ALA A 82 6.54 -3.03 6.77
CA ALA A 82 7.82 -3.74 6.71
C ALA A 82 7.67 -5.24 6.95
N GLU A 83 6.92 -5.64 7.97
CA GLU A 83 6.68 -7.04 8.32
C GLU A 83 5.83 -7.76 7.25
N THR A 84 4.87 -7.06 6.65
CA THR A 84 4.08 -7.61 5.53
C THR A 84 4.99 -7.87 4.32
N LEU A 85 5.78 -6.88 3.90
CA LEU A 85 6.73 -7.05 2.78
C LEU A 85 7.74 -8.17 3.06
N MET A 86 8.28 -8.27 4.27
CA MET A 86 9.19 -9.36 4.65
C MET A 86 8.51 -10.74 4.63
N LEU A 87 7.23 -10.82 5.02
CA LEU A 87 6.47 -12.07 4.93
C LEU A 87 6.18 -12.42 3.47
N GLU A 88 5.65 -11.47 2.71
CA GLU A 88 5.32 -11.67 1.30
C GLU A 88 6.56 -11.96 0.44
N ALA A 89 7.72 -11.38 0.75
CA ALA A 89 8.98 -11.72 0.07
C ALA A 89 9.39 -13.19 0.27
N ARG A 90 8.95 -13.84 1.35
CA ARG A 90 9.13 -15.30 1.53
C ARG A 90 8.09 -16.13 0.77
N LEU A 91 6.87 -15.62 0.66
CA LEU A 91 5.75 -16.33 0.02
C LEU A 91 5.72 -16.14 -1.50
N ALA A 92 5.99 -14.93 -1.96
CA ALA A 92 5.87 -14.48 -3.34
C ALA A 92 7.09 -13.63 -3.79
N PRO A 93 8.33 -14.15 -3.67
CA PRO A 93 9.57 -13.37 -3.79
C PRO A 93 9.74 -12.67 -5.14
N LYS A 94 9.14 -13.19 -6.20
CA LYS A 94 9.18 -12.60 -7.53
C LYS A 94 8.51 -11.21 -7.57
N PHE A 95 7.50 -11.01 -6.73
CA PHE A 95 6.57 -9.88 -6.82
C PHE A 95 6.86 -8.77 -5.81
N ILE A 96 7.74 -9.00 -4.85
CA ILE A 96 8.02 -8.07 -3.76
C ILE A 96 9.43 -7.48 -3.93
N PRO A 97 9.63 -6.18 -3.69
CA PRO A 97 10.98 -5.64 -3.61
C PRO A 97 11.74 -6.26 -2.44
N GLU A 98 13.04 -6.45 -2.59
CA GLU A 98 13.89 -6.89 -1.49
C GLU A 98 13.88 -5.86 -0.36
N VAL A 99 13.57 -6.30 0.86
CA VAL A 99 13.65 -5.47 2.07
C VAL A 99 15.03 -5.63 2.67
N TYR A 100 15.81 -4.55 2.72
CA TYR A 100 17.16 -4.56 3.25
C TYR A 100 17.19 -4.36 4.78
N HIS A 101 16.36 -3.44 5.28
CA HIS A 101 16.35 -3.10 6.69
C HIS A 101 15.05 -2.41 7.10
N TYR A 102 14.60 -2.69 8.32
CA TYR A 102 13.59 -1.92 9.01
C TYR A 102 14.13 -1.37 10.32
N ASP A 103 14.12 -0.06 10.47
CA ASP A 103 14.53 0.65 11.69
C ASP A 103 13.28 1.11 12.44
N GLU A 104 12.97 0.40 13.54
CA GLU A 104 11.81 0.71 14.37
C GLU A 104 11.92 2.07 15.07
N THR A 105 13.15 2.49 15.44
CA THR A 105 13.39 3.77 16.10
C THR A 105 13.11 4.94 15.17
N MET A 106 13.59 4.83 13.94
CA MET A 106 13.41 5.86 12.92
C MET A 106 12.11 5.72 12.12
N ALA A 107 11.34 4.63 12.37
CA ALA A 107 10.20 4.24 11.54
C ALA A 107 10.56 4.32 10.04
N ALA A 108 11.69 3.72 9.67
CA ALA A 108 12.29 3.79 8.34
C ALA A 108 12.48 2.39 7.74
N LEU A 109 11.85 2.18 6.59
CA LEU A 109 11.96 0.96 5.79
C LEU A 109 12.92 1.22 4.62
N SER A 110 13.92 0.35 4.47
CA SER A 110 14.89 0.41 3.37
C SER A 110 14.73 -0.82 2.47
N MET A 111 14.61 -0.58 1.17
CA MET A 111 14.27 -1.64 0.21
C MET A 111 14.86 -1.39 -1.18
N GLU A 112 14.72 -2.40 -2.04
CA GLU A 112 15.09 -2.38 -3.45
C GLU A 112 14.48 -1.18 -4.17
N ASP A 113 15.29 -0.54 -5.01
CA ASP A 113 14.82 0.49 -5.93
C ASP A 113 14.20 -0.18 -7.17
N ILE A 114 12.89 -0.05 -7.29
CA ILE A 114 12.11 -0.60 -8.39
C ILE A 114 11.85 0.41 -9.51
N SER A 115 12.66 1.45 -9.66
CA SER A 115 12.48 2.51 -10.69
C SER A 115 12.49 2.00 -12.13
N ALA A 116 12.99 0.77 -12.36
CA ALA A 116 12.89 0.06 -13.63
C ALA A 116 11.44 -0.36 -13.98
N TYR A 117 10.56 -0.40 -13.00
CA TYR A 117 9.13 -0.65 -13.17
C TYR A 117 8.35 0.67 -13.20
N LYS A 118 7.19 0.68 -13.86
CA LYS A 118 6.32 1.85 -13.99
C LYS A 118 5.04 1.65 -13.18
N ASN A 119 4.52 2.70 -12.57
CA ASN A 119 3.28 2.64 -11.82
C ASN A 119 2.13 2.17 -12.73
N LEU A 120 1.49 1.05 -12.38
CA LEU A 120 0.48 0.39 -13.22
C LEU A 120 -0.72 1.29 -13.51
N ARG A 121 -1.14 2.12 -12.56
CA ARG A 121 -2.25 3.09 -12.79
C ARG A 121 -1.92 4.05 -13.93
N LYS A 122 -0.70 4.58 -13.95
CA LYS A 122 -0.25 5.50 -15.01
C LYS A 122 -0.13 4.78 -16.36
N GLU A 123 0.36 3.55 -16.37
CA GLU A 123 0.49 2.73 -17.58
C GLU A 123 -0.89 2.37 -18.17
N LEU A 124 -1.82 1.91 -17.35
CA LEU A 124 -3.19 1.61 -17.77
C LEU A 124 -3.91 2.87 -18.30
N ALA A 125 -3.76 4.01 -17.60
CA ALA A 125 -4.29 5.29 -18.05
C ALA A 125 -3.69 5.73 -19.40
N ALA A 126 -2.42 5.40 -19.67
CA ALA A 126 -1.79 5.61 -20.95
C ALA A 126 -2.21 4.60 -22.04
N GLY A 127 -3.00 3.56 -21.68
CA GLY A 127 -3.47 2.50 -22.58
C GLY A 127 -2.44 1.40 -22.82
N ARG A 128 -1.42 1.27 -21.95
CA ARG A 128 -0.48 0.17 -22.05
C ARG A 128 -1.07 -1.11 -21.45
N VAL A 129 -0.82 -2.23 -22.11
CA VAL A 129 -1.25 -3.56 -21.69
C VAL A 129 -0.02 -4.47 -21.66
N TYR A 130 0.18 -5.14 -20.52
CA TYR A 130 1.24 -6.13 -20.35
C TYR A 130 0.64 -7.53 -20.47
N GLY A 131 1.15 -8.34 -21.40
CA GLY A 131 0.60 -9.69 -21.68
C GLY A 131 0.66 -10.66 -20.50
N HIS A 132 1.61 -10.44 -19.58
CA HIS A 132 1.79 -11.26 -18.37
C HIS A 132 0.97 -10.78 -17.15
N LEU A 133 0.24 -9.64 -17.27
CA LEU A 133 -0.34 -8.95 -16.12
C LEU A 133 -1.34 -9.84 -15.34
N SER A 134 -2.25 -10.49 -16.04
CA SER A 134 -3.27 -11.36 -15.40
C SER A 134 -2.66 -12.55 -14.68
N GLU A 135 -1.68 -13.21 -15.30
CA GLU A 135 -0.94 -14.33 -14.71
C GLU A 135 -0.18 -13.87 -13.46
N ASN A 136 0.61 -12.80 -13.56
CA ASN A 136 1.39 -12.31 -12.44
C ASN A 136 0.51 -11.82 -11.27
N LEU A 137 -0.62 -11.17 -11.55
CA LEU A 137 -1.56 -10.74 -10.50
C LEU A 137 -2.22 -11.93 -9.80
N SER A 138 -2.66 -12.93 -10.56
CA SER A 138 -3.27 -14.14 -9.98
C SER A 138 -2.25 -14.96 -9.18
N ASP A 139 -1.02 -15.08 -9.67
CA ASP A 139 0.06 -15.77 -8.97
C ASP A 139 0.41 -15.05 -7.66
N PHE A 140 0.56 -13.71 -7.69
CA PHE A 140 0.79 -12.91 -6.49
C PHE A 140 -0.31 -13.12 -5.46
N LEU A 141 -1.58 -12.94 -5.84
CA LEU A 141 -2.73 -13.12 -4.94
C LEU A 141 -2.79 -14.53 -4.35
N ALA A 142 -2.55 -15.56 -5.16
CA ALA A 142 -2.56 -16.93 -4.69
C ALA A 142 -1.41 -17.22 -3.71
N GLN A 143 -0.20 -16.73 -4.02
CA GLN A 143 0.99 -16.97 -3.21
C GLN A 143 1.03 -16.14 -1.92
N SER A 144 0.46 -14.93 -1.91
CA SER A 144 0.42 -14.09 -0.70
C SER A 144 -0.74 -14.46 0.22
N LEU A 145 -1.95 -14.66 -0.31
CA LEU A 145 -3.15 -14.86 0.49
C LEU A 145 -3.29 -16.30 1.02
N LEU A 146 -3.19 -17.31 0.15
CA LEU A 146 -3.52 -18.68 0.50
C LEU A 146 -2.69 -19.23 1.68
N PRO A 147 -1.37 -19.05 1.75
CA PRO A 147 -0.56 -19.57 2.85
C PRO A 147 -0.90 -18.98 4.22
N THR A 148 -1.57 -17.82 4.27
CA THR A 148 -1.94 -17.12 5.50
C THR A 148 -3.35 -17.48 6.00
N THR A 149 -4.08 -18.36 5.26
CA THR A 149 -5.42 -18.81 5.62
C THR A 149 -5.42 -19.98 6.61
N ASP A 150 -6.60 -20.25 7.22
CA ASP A 150 -6.84 -21.44 8.05
C ASP A 150 -6.72 -22.76 7.27
N LEU A 151 -6.66 -22.72 5.94
CA LEU A 151 -6.48 -23.91 5.10
C LEU A 151 -5.04 -24.41 5.12
N VAL A 152 -4.07 -23.54 5.37
CA VAL A 152 -2.64 -23.85 5.26
C VAL A 152 -1.90 -23.59 6.57
N MET A 153 -2.15 -22.43 7.21
CA MET A 153 -1.42 -22.02 8.41
C MET A 153 -1.87 -22.80 9.65
N ASP A 154 -0.93 -23.12 10.51
CA ASP A 154 -1.24 -23.68 11.84
C ASP A 154 -2.13 -22.75 12.64
N ARG A 155 -3.12 -23.32 13.35
CA ARG A 155 -4.17 -22.55 14.06
C ARG A 155 -3.62 -21.64 15.14
N GLN A 156 -2.57 -22.07 15.87
CA GLN A 156 -1.97 -21.25 16.92
C GLN A 156 -1.12 -20.15 16.32
N GLU A 157 -0.38 -20.47 15.25
CA GLU A 157 0.41 -19.49 14.51
C GLU A 157 -0.50 -18.42 13.89
N LYS A 158 -1.59 -18.81 13.26
CA LYS A 158 -2.56 -17.85 12.74
C LYS A 158 -3.08 -16.89 13.81
N LYS A 159 -3.39 -17.36 15.03
CA LYS A 159 -3.83 -16.50 16.13
C LYS A 159 -2.77 -15.50 16.55
N LYS A 160 -1.49 -15.89 16.53
CA LYS A 160 -0.37 -14.96 16.79
C LYS A 160 -0.25 -13.91 15.68
N GLN A 161 -0.35 -14.34 14.42
CA GLN A 161 -0.29 -13.45 13.27
C GLN A 161 -1.46 -12.45 13.28
N VAL A 162 -2.69 -12.90 13.52
CA VAL A 162 -3.87 -12.02 13.66
C VAL A 162 -3.66 -10.98 14.76
N LYS A 163 -3.08 -11.39 15.90
CA LYS A 163 -2.76 -10.45 16.98
C LYS A 163 -1.68 -9.45 16.58
N PHE A 164 -0.65 -9.90 15.87
CA PHE A 164 0.47 -9.06 15.45
C PHE A 164 0.03 -8.03 14.38
N PHE A 165 -0.66 -8.50 13.34
CA PHE A 165 -1.15 -7.66 12.25
C PHE A 165 -2.51 -7.01 12.62
N THR A 166 -2.58 -6.39 13.80
CA THR A 166 -3.72 -5.57 14.21
C THR A 166 -3.43 -4.12 13.85
N ASN A 167 -4.22 -3.54 12.95
CA ASN A 167 -3.99 -2.22 12.33
C ASN A 167 -5.23 -1.33 12.45
N PRO A 168 -5.61 -0.90 13.68
CA PRO A 168 -6.91 -0.31 13.94
C PRO A 168 -7.11 1.03 13.25
N GLU A 169 -6.09 1.90 13.18
CA GLU A 169 -6.23 3.23 12.57
C GLU A 169 -6.45 3.15 11.06
N LEU A 170 -5.70 2.26 10.37
CA LEU A 170 -5.82 2.11 8.93
C LEU A 170 -7.11 1.35 8.55
N CYS A 171 -7.54 0.40 9.39
CA CYS A 171 -8.86 -0.24 9.24
C CYS A 171 -9.99 0.78 9.39
N ASP A 172 -9.95 1.67 10.40
CA ASP A 172 -10.93 2.75 10.60
C ASP A 172 -10.99 3.69 9.39
N ILE A 173 -9.83 4.06 8.84
CA ILE A 173 -9.76 4.89 7.63
C ILE A 173 -10.43 4.18 6.45
N THR A 174 -10.15 2.90 6.23
CA THR A 174 -10.77 2.14 5.12
C THR A 174 -12.28 1.96 5.34
N GLU A 175 -12.71 1.67 6.56
CA GLU A 175 -14.13 1.55 6.91
C GLU A 175 -14.89 2.84 6.60
N ASP A 176 -14.31 3.99 6.92
CA ASP A 176 -14.90 5.30 6.62
C ASP A 176 -14.87 5.62 5.11
N LEU A 177 -13.68 5.65 4.52
CA LEU A 177 -13.50 6.21 3.17
C LEU A 177 -14.01 5.29 2.05
N VAL A 178 -13.99 3.98 2.28
CA VAL A 178 -14.34 2.99 1.24
C VAL A 178 -15.70 2.36 1.48
N LEU A 179 -16.03 2.03 2.74
CA LEU A 179 -17.21 1.24 3.07
C LEU A 179 -18.35 2.07 3.72
N THR A 180 -18.19 3.38 3.83
CA THR A 180 -19.21 4.26 4.46
C THR A 180 -19.46 5.52 3.64
N GLU A 181 -18.45 6.38 3.45
CA GLU A 181 -18.61 7.70 2.85
C GLU A 181 -19.20 7.70 1.44
N PRO A 182 -18.79 6.79 0.51
CA PRO A 182 -19.31 6.81 -0.85
C PRO A 182 -20.82 6.56 -0.96
N TYR A 183 -21.41 5.96 0.06
CA TYR A 183 -22.83 5.54 0.07
C TYR A 183 -23.75 6.50 0.81
N LEU A 184 -23.22 7.57 1.42
CA LEU A 184 -23.99 8.53 2.21
C LEU A 184 -23.92 9.92 1.60
N ALA A 185 -25.08 10.43 1.18
CA ALA A 185 -25.21 11.79 0.66
C ALA A 185 -24.89 12.85 1.72
N GLN A 186 -24.36 14.00 1.28
CA GLN A 186 -24.44 15.21 2.10
C GLN A 186 -25.91 15.68 2.23
N PRO A 187 -26.38 16.19 3.38
CA PRO A 187 -25.60 16.52 4.58
C PRO A 187 -25.45 15.39 5.60
N MET A 188 -25.95 14.17 5.33
CA MET A 188 -25.88 13.04 6.27
C MET A 188 -24.42 12.64 6.58
N ASN A 189 -23.55 12.77 5.60
CA ASN A 189 -22.11 12.64 5.82
C ASN A 189 -21.34 13.87 5.30
N PRO A 190 -21.11 14.90 6.13
CA PRO A 190 -20.37 16.09 5.70
C PRO A 190 -18.89 15.82 5.39
N ARG A 191 -18.37 14.64 5.75
CA ARG A 191 -17.00 14.21 5.41
C ARG A 191 -16.88 13.68 3.99
N ASN A 192 -17.98 13.25 3.36
CA ASN A 192 -17.97 12.79 1.99
C ASN A 192 -17.54 13.92 1.04
N LYS A 193 -16.32 13.79 0.51
CA LYS A 193 -15.72 14.73 -0.44
C LYS A 193 -15.67 14.17 -1.86
N ASN A 194 -16.34 13.03 -2.11
CA ASN A 194 -16.40 12.45 -3.43
C ASN A 194 -17.05 13.43 -4.41
N ILE A 195 -16.41 13.61 -5.54
CA ILE A 195 -16.90 14.51 -6.59
C ILE A 195 -17.79 13.70 -7.52
N VAL A 196 -19.06 14.12 -7.64
CA VAL A 196 -19.97 13.59 -8.65
C VAL A 196 -19.71 14.33 -9.96
N THR A 197 -19.42 13.61 -11.02
CA THR A 197 -19.27 14.20 -12.37
C THR A 197 -20.59 14.86 -12.79
N PRO A 198 -20.56 16.12 -13.27
CA PRO A 198 -21.77 16.81 -13.71
C PRO A 198 -22.59 15.98 -14.72
N GLY A 199 -23.88 15.87 -14.48
CA GLY A 199 -24.82 15.06 -15.27
C GLY A 199 -25.05 13.65 -14.71
N ASN A 200 -24.32 13.22 -13.67
CA ASN A 200 -24.50 11.92 -13.03
C ASN A 200 -25.21 12.03 -11.65
N GLU A 201 -25.67 13.20 -11.27
CA GLU A 201 -26.24 13.47 -9.94
C GLU A 201 -27.44 12.58 -9.64
N ASP A 202 -28.39 12.46 -10.60
CA ASP A 202 -29.58 11.60 -10.43
C ASP A 202 -29.19 10.12 -10.35
N PHE A 203 -28.25 9.67 -11.19
CA PHE A 203 -27.76 8.30 -11.14
C PHE A 203 -27.12 7.97 -9.77
N VAL A 204 -26.24 8.85 -9.29
CA VAL A 204 -25.58 8.65 -7.98
C VAL A 204 -26.57 8.66 -6.85
N ARG A 205 -27.54 9.58 -6.89
CA ARG A 205 -28.60 9.63 -5.87
C ARG A 205 -29.39 8.31 -5.86
N GLU A 206 -29.92 7.88 -7.00
CA GLU A 206 -30.79 6.72 -7.12
C GLU A 206 -30.06 5.40 -6.82
N HIS A 207 -28.83 5.21 -7.35
CA HIS A 207 -28.11 3.94 -7.30
C HIS A 207 -27.04 3.82 -6.20
N LEU A 208 -26.74 4.92 -5.49
CA LEU A 208 -25.82 4.88 -4.35
C LEU A 208 -26.44 5.38 -3.07
N TYR A 209 -27.11 6.56 -3.08
CA TYR A 209 -27.55 7.20 -1.85
C TYR A 209 -28.92 6.73 -1.35
N GLU A 210 -29.79 6.33 -2.26
CA GLU A 210 -31.17 5.92 -1.96
C GLU A 210 -31.41 4.40 -2.13
N ASP A 211 -30.39 3.65 -2.55
CA ASP A 211 -30.49 2.19 -2.74
C ASP A 211 -30.31 1.45 -1.41
N GLU A 212 -31.43 1.17 -0.73
CA GLU A 212 -31.42 0.45 0.55
C GLU A 212 -30.88 -0.98 0.42
N ALA A 213 -31.05 -1.65 -0.73
CA ALA A 213 -30.52 -2.98 -0.95
C ALA A 213 -28.99 -2.96 -1.02
N LEU A 214 -28.41 -2.00 -1.77
CA LEU A 214 -26.98 -1.76 -1.81
C LEU A 214 -26.42 -1.44 -0.41
N HIS A 215 -27.11 -0.58 0.36
CA HIS A 215 -26.68 -0.25 1.73
C HIS A 215 -26.63 -1.49 2.62
N GLY A 216 -27.60 -2.42 2.48
CA GLY A 216 -27.62 -3.70 3.19
C GLY A 216 -26.40 -4.57 2.85
N GLU A 217 -26.07 -4.69 1.58
CA GLU A 217 -24.89 -5.45 1.12
C GLU A 217 -23.58 -4.81 1.58
N VAL A 218 -23.46 -3.48 1.48
CA VAL A 218 -22.27 -2.75 1.94
C VAL A 218 -22.09 -2.88 3.45
N ALA A 219 -23.17 -2.84 4.24
CA ALA A 219 -23.11 -3.06 5.68
C ALA A 219 -22.61 -4.48 6.03
N ALA A 220 -23.03 -5.49 5.26
CA ALA A 220 -22.55 -6.87 5.41
C ALA A 220 -21.05 -6.99 5.05
N LEU A 221 -20.61 -6.36 3.96
CA LEU A 221 -19.19 -6.31 3.57
C LEU A 221 -18.34 -5.59 4.62
N ARG A 222 -18.81 -4.45 5.15
CA ARG A 222 -18.16 -3.70 6.22
C ARG A 222 -18.01 -4.53 7.48
N ASN A 223 -19.05 -5.24 7.89
CA ASN A 223 -18.97 -6.16 9.03
C ASN A 223 -17.98 -7.30 8.77
N GLY A 224 -17.96 -7.86 7.55
CA GLY A 224 -16.99 -8.88 7.13
C GLY A 224 -15.55 -8.35 7.13
N PHE A 225 -15.34 -7.12 6.65
CA PHE A 225 -14.04 -6.47 6.64
C PHE A 225 -13.44 -6.36 8.05
N MET A 226 -14.22 -5.92 9.02
CA MET A 226 -13.77 -5.73 10.40
C MET A 226 -13.63 -7.02 11.21
N ASN A 227 -14.37 -8.09 10.85
CA ASN A 227 -14.50 -9.27 11.73
C ASN A 227 -14.04 -10.59 11.11
N ASN A 228 -13.82 -10.65 9.80
CA ASN A 228 -13.52 -11.91 9.12
C ASN A 228 -12.03 -12.03 8.78
N ALA A 229 -11.25 -12.52 9.72
CA ALA A 229 -9.81 -12.70 9.60
C ALA A 229 -9.44 -13.92 8.72
N GLN A 230 -9.73 -13.89 7.42
CA GLN A 230 -9.49 -15.00 6.50
C GLN A 230 -8.01 -15.18 6.16
N ALA A 231 -7.34 -14.10 5.71
CA ALA A 231 -5.94 -14.09 5.30
C ALA A 231 -5.29 -12.77 5.69
N LEU A 232 -3.96 -12.70 5.68
CA LEU A 232 -3.26 -11.43 5.69
C LEU A 232 -3.46 -10.77 4.33
N ILE A 233 -4.23 -9.71 4.29
CA ILE A 233 -4.47 -8.91 3.08
C ILE A 233 -3.54 -7.70 3.04
N HIS A 234 -3.25 -7.22 1.84
CA HIS A 234 -2.52 -5.98 1.61
C HIS A 234 -3.30 -4.75 2.12
N GLY A 235 -4.62 -4.80 1.99
CA GLY A 235 -5.54 -3.79 2.50
C GLY A 235 -5.69 -2.52 1.65
N ASP A 236 -4.81 -2.31 0.66
CA ASP A 236 -4.89 -1.22 -0.32
C ASP A 236 -4.26 -1.63 -1.67
N LEU A 237 -4.63 -2.82 -2.16
CA LEU A 237 -4.07 -3.40 -3.38
C LEU A 237 -4.72 -2.83 -4.64
N HIS A 238 -4.48 -1.58 -4.90
CA HIS A 238 -4.94 -0.89 -6.10
C HIS A 238 -3.84 -0.77 -7.17
N SER A 239 -4.19 -0.37 -8.39
CA SER A 239 -3.22 -0.22 -9.49
C SER A 239 -2.09 0.79 -9.21
N GLY A 240 -2.24 1.66 -8.22
CA GLY A 240 -1.19 2.58 -7.75
C GLY A 240 -0.12 1.93 -6.90
N SER A 241 -0.46 0.83 -6.20
CA SER A 241 0.47 0.04 -5.37
C SER A 241 1.17 -1.07 -6.16
N ILE A 242 0.88 -1.19 -7.45
CA ILE A 242 1.46 -2.16 -8.37
C ILE A 242 2.31 -1.43 -9.40
N PHE A 243 3.52 -1.93 -9.63
CA PHE A 243 4.45 -1.45 -10.64
C PHE A 243 4.71 -2.56 -11.65
N ALA A 244 4.80 -2.22 -12.93
CA ALA A 244 4.97 -3.19 -14.01
C ALA A 244 6.03 -2.75 -15.03
N ASN A 245 6.67 -3.74 -15.65
CA ASN A 245 7.50 -3.59 -16.85
C ASN A 245 7.33 -4.83 -17.74
N GLU A 246 8.10 -4.97 -18.79
CA GLU A 246 8.04 -6.12 -19.71
C GLU A 246 8.43 -7.46 -19.06
N GLN A 247 9.07 -7.44 -17.88
CA GLN A 247 9.58 -8.63 -17.19
C GLN A 247 8.64 -9.14 -16.09
N GLY A 248 7.73 -8.29 -15.59
CA GLY A 248 6.83 -8.69 -14.51
C GLY A 248 6.21 -7.52 -13.76
N ILE A 249 5.79 -7.80 -12.53
CA ILE A 249 5.24 -6.80 -11.61
C ILE A 249 6.02 -6.78 -10.29
N LYS A 250 5.93 -5.64 -9.60
CA LYS A 250 6.29 -5.48 -8.19
C LYS A 250 5.12 -4.85 -7.45
N VAL A 251 4.84 -5.35 -6.24
CA VAL A 251 3.79 -4.87 -5.33
C VAL A 251 4.47 -4.22 -4.13
N ILE A 252 3.99 -3.06 -3.73
CA ILE A 252 4.54 -2.24 -2.65
C ILE A 252 3.43 -1.62 -1.81
N ASP A 253 3.78 -1.05 -0.67
CA ASP A 253 2.92 -0.16 0.11
C ASP A 253 1.78 -0.87 0.90
N PRO A 254 2.01 -2.05 1.53
CA PRO A 254 1.00 -2.74 2.32
C PRO A 254 0.85 -2.15 3.74
N GLU A 255 0.87 -0.84 3.91
CA GLU A 255 0.72 -0.21 5.23
C GLU A 255 -0.69 -0.39 5.83
N PHE A 256 -1.68 -0.72 4.99
CA PHE A 256 -3.05 -1.06 5.38
C PHE A 256 -3.24 -2.55 5.71
N ALA A 257 -2.17 -3.35 5.70
CA ALA A 257 -2.29 -4.78 5.88
C ALA A 257 -2.83 -5.16 7.27
N PHE A 258 -3.70 -6.15 7.27
CA PHE A 258 -4.24 -6.81 8.45
C PHE A 258 -4.87 -8.14 8.06
N TYR A 259 -5.27 -8.96 9.04
CA TYR A 259 -6.04 -10.17 8.75
C TYR A 259 -7.49 -9.82 8.44
N GLY A 260 -7.86 -9.86 7.16
CA GLY A 260 -9.15 -9.49 6.62
C GLY A 260 -9.69 -10.46 5.58
N PRO A 261 -10.83 -10.13 4.92
CA PRO A 261 -11.41 -10.95 3.87
C PRO A 261 -10.60 -10.87 2.58
N MET A 262 -10.19 -12.02 2.03
CA MET A 262 -9.42 -12.10 0.77
C MET A 262 -10.09 -11.39 -0.41
N GLY A 263 -11.43 -11.40 -0.42
CA GLY A 263 -12.21 -10.74 -1.46
C GLY A 263 -11.99 -9.24 -1.56
N TYR A 264 -11.47 -8.61 -0.51
CA TYR A 264 -11.17 -7.17 -0.52
C TYR A 264 -10.02 -6.86 -1.50
N ASP A 265 -8.89 -7.52 -1.38
CA ASP A 265 -7.75 -7.32 -2.29
C ASP A 265 -8.06 -7.77 -3.73
N ILE A 266 -8.69 -8.93 -3.87
CA ILE A 266 -9.10 -9.46 -5.18
C ILE A 266 -10.05 -8.46 -5.86
N GLY A 267 -11.02 -7.93 -5.13
CA GLY A 267 -11.97 -6.94 -5.61
C GLY A 267 -11.31 -5.62 -6.00
N ASN A 268 -10.33 -5.14 -5.23
CA ASN A 268 -9.56 -3.95 -5.56
C ASN A 268 -8.81 -4.10 -6.89
N VAL A 269 -8.10 -5.22 -7.08
CA VAL A 269 -7.39 -5.49 -8.35
C VAL A 269 -8.37 -5.50 -9.52
N ILE A 270 -9.46 -6.26 -9.43
CA ILE A 270 -10.46 -6.39 -10.49
C ILE A 270 -11.13 -5.05 -10.77
N GLY A 271 -11.56 -4.33 -9.73
CA GLY A 271 -12.19 -3.01 -9.85
C GLY A 271 -11.29 -1.99 -10.54
N ASN A 272 -10.01 -1.96 -10.21
CA ASN A 272 -9.05 -1.06 -10.86
C ASN A 272 -8.84 -1.38 -12.35
N LEU A 273 -8.88 -2.66 -12.74
CA LEU A 273 -8.84 -3.05 -14.14
C LEU A 273 -10.12 -2.63 -14.88
N PHE A 274 -11.29 -2.75 -14.25
CA PHE A 274 -12.54 -2.24 -14.80
C PHE A 274 -12.53 -0.71 -14.96
N PHE A 275 -12.00 0.04 -14.02
CA PHE A 275 -11.85 1.51 -14.17
C PHE A 275 -10.96 1.86 -15.37
N ALA A 276 -9.84 1.15 -15.55
CA ALA A 276 -8.96 1.36 -16.68
C ALA A 276 -9.65 1.02 -18.02
N TRP A 277 -10.41 -0.07 -18.07
CA TRP A 277 -11.19 -0.47 -19.22
C TRP A 277 -12.26 0.54 -19.56
N ALA A 278 -13.07 0.97 -18.58
CA ALA A 278 -14.12 1.96 -18.78
C ALA A 278 -13.56 3.31 -19.27
N ASN A 279 -12.42 3.74 -18.75
CA ASN A 279 -11.73 4.96 -19.18
C ASN A 279 -11.29 4.93 -20.65
N LYS A 280 -11.16 3.75 -21.26
CA LYS A 280 -10.74 3.55 -22.66
C LYS A 280 -11.88 3.19 -23.61
N ALA A 281 -13.08 2.96 -23.07
CA ALA A 281 -14.25 2.59 -23.88
C ALA A 281 -14.91 3.78 -24.58
N TYR A 282 -14.43 5.02 -24.32
CA TYR A 282 -14.98 6.26 -24.87
C TYR A 282 -13.93 7.05 -25.66
#